data_3316f1a19bdb8bb2feef5facc7555b31
#
_entry.id   3316f1a19bdb8bb2feef5facc7555b31
#
_cell.length_a   1.000
_cell.length_b   1.000
_cell.length_c   1.000
_cell.angle_alpha   90.00
_cell.angle_beta   90.00
_cell.angle_gamma   90.00
#
_symmetry.space_group_name_H-M   'P 1'
#
loop_
_entity.id
_entity.type
_entity.pdbx_description
1 polymer ?
#
loop_
_entity_poly.entity_id
_entity_poly.type
_entity_poly.pdbx_seq_one_letter_code
_entity_poly.pdbx_strand_id
1 'polypeptide(L)'
;MDSTTRKFRGDLPLGADMGGDAVRDRVEPEPSVKPASVAAPPARGRFQIADLLLGIGLLVLIVPTLVFVARETWSGEQGAHGPIVLMTGIWLLWTKWPSVRDFVSPPPAWKAALLLAPLLVLFVFARITHIVEVEGYIMYATALAGVYALVGPKVLWKLAFPLCYLAFVFPPPETLVYTFTMPLKIAISEASIAFLQLLDYPIGGTGVTIQIGQYQLLVAAACSGLNSIVSLSALTVF
;
A
#
# COMPACT_ATOMS: atom_id res chain seq x y z
N MET A 1 66.90 -25.16 4.42
CA MET A 1 66.76 -26.22 3.42
C MET A 1 65.80 -25.74 2.41
N ASP A 2 66.08 -25.37 1.24
CA ASP A 2 67.11 -25.33 0.24
C ASP A 2 66.54 -24.45 -0.87
N SER A 3 67.13 -23.34 -1.10
CA SER A 3 67.88 -22.78 -2.24
C SER A 3 67.51 -23.36 -3.61
N THR A 4 67.10 -22.47 -4.52
CA THR A 4 67.80 -22.39 -5.81
C THR A 4 67.48 -21.10 -6.54
N THR A 5 68.42 -20.20 -6.44
CA THR A 5 68.73 -19.09 -7.38
C THR A 5 69.11 -19.66 -8.74
N ARG A 6 68.57 -19.15 -9.85
CA ARG A 6 69.23 -19.26 -11.12
C ARG A 6 69.24 -17.92 -11.89
N LYS A 7 70.45 -17.38 -11.81
CA LYS A 7 71.01 -16.25 -12.58
C LYS A 7 71.19 -16.68 -14.03
N PHE A 8 70.70 -15.98 -14.98
CA PHE A 8 71.20 -16.05 -16.36
C PHE A 8 71.61 -14.67 -16.83
N ARG A 9 72.93 -14.63 -17.09
CA ARG A 9 73.70 -13.51 -17.65
C ARG A 9 74.14 -13.97 -19.04
N GLY A 10 74.13 -13.09 -20.03
CA GLY A 10 74.72 -13.37 -21.35
C GLY A 10 74.15 -12.37 -22.39
N ASP A 11 74.77 -11.39 -22.58
CA ASP A 11 75.73 -10.92 -23.62
C ASP A 11 75.03 -10.20 -24.79
N LEU A 12 75.41 -8.91 -24.89
CA LEU A 12 75.28 -8.11 -26.11
C LEU A 12 76.19 -8.63 -27.22
N PRO A 13 75.87 -8.38 -28.48
CA PRO A 13 76.83 -7.70 -29.31
C PRO A 13 76.36 -6.39 -29.94
N LEU A 14 77.23 -5.46 -29.99
CA LEU A 14 77.25 -4.23 -30.76
C LEU A 14 77.35 -4.54 -32.27
N GLY A 15 76.69 -3.69 -33.06
CA GLY A 15 77.24 -3.44 -34.40
C GLY A 15 76.24 -2.97 -35.45
N ALA A 16 76.52 -1.78 -35.93
CA ALA A 16 76.23 -1.20 -37.25
C ALA A 16 74.80 -0.78 -37.60
N ASP A 17 74.49 0.47 -37.55
CA ASP A 17 74.74 1.59 -38.50
C ASP A 17 73.88 1.56 -39.77
N MET A 18 73.34 2.78 -40.06
CA MET A 18 72.88 3.33 -41.35
C MET A 18 71.41 2.97 -41.81
N GLY A 19 70.68 4.08 -41.97
CA GLY A 19 69.52 4.13 -42.81
C GLY A 19 68.44 5.05 -42.30
N GLY A 20 68.66 6.35 -42.47
CA GLY A 20 67.58 7.31 -42.25
C GLY A 20 66.46 7.14 -43.27
N ASP A 21 65.29 6.94 -42.82
CA ASP A 21 64.14 7.27 -43.58
C ASP A 21 63.03 7.75 -42.61
N ALA A 22 62.66 9.00 -42.83
CA ALA A 22 61.67 9.74 -42.12
C ALA A 22 60.26 9.08 -42.34
N VAL A 23 59.89 8.16 -41.50
CA VAL A 23 58.49 7.76 -41.35
C VAL A 23 57.87 8.78 -40.41
N ARG A 24 57.25 9.83 -40.99
CA ARG A 24 56.29 10.68 -40.30
C ARG A 24 55.15 9.77 -39.86
N ASP A 25 55.22 9.28 -38.64
CA ASP A 25 54.05 8.74 -37.97
C ASP A 25 52.98 9.79 -37.94
N ARG A 26 52.00 9.58 -38.78
CA ARG A 26 50.75 10.29 -38.79
C ARG A 26 50.03 9.86 -37.52
N VAL A 27 50.25 10.59 -36.42
CA VAL A 27 49.43 10.48 -35.23
C VAL A 27 48.02 10.91 -35.64
N GLU A 28 47.17 9.92 -35.94
CA GLU A 28 45.74 10.17 -36.04
C GLU A 28 45.29 10.74 -34.70
N PRO A 29 44.59 11.89 -34.68
CA PRO A 29 44.04 12.40 -33.42
C PRO A 29 43.04 11.38 -32.90
N GLU A 30 43.32 10.80 -31.70
CA GLU A 30 42.36 9.97 -30.97
C GLU A 30 41.00 10.68 -30.96
N PRO A 31 39.91 9.95 -31.29
CA PRO A 31 38.60 10.54 -31.21
C PRO A 31 38.41 11.05 -29.79
N SER A 32 38.26 12.35 -29.61
CA SER A 32 37.98 12.97 -28.33
C SER A 32 36.72 12.30 -27.74
N VAL A 33 36.94 11.37 -26.83
CA VAL A 33 35.88 10.80 -26.00
C VAL A 33 35.32 11.97 -25.22
N LYS A 34 34.21 12.51 -25.70
CA LYS A 34 33.39 13.44 -24.90
C LYS A 34 33.21 12.78 -23.55
N PRO A 35 33.61 13.42 -22.44
CA PRO A 35 33.34 12.86 -21.12
C PRO A 35 31.84 12.63 -21.08
N ALA A 36 31.44 11.35 -20.88
CA ALA A 36 30.07 11.01 -20.64
C ALA A 36 29.59 11.96 -19.55
N SER A 37 28.60 12.77 -19.87
CA SER A 37 27.95 13.63 -18.90
C SER A 37 27.53 12.72 -17.75
N VAL A 38 28.32 12.70 -16.69
CA VAL A 38 27.95 12.07 -15.43
C VAL A 38 26.72 12.83 -15.00
N ALA A 39 25.55 12.22 -15.28
CA ALA A 39 24.30 12.75 -14.81
C ALA A 39 24.46 12.96 -13.30
N ALA A 40 24.46 14.21 -12.88
CA ALA A 40 24.55 14.56 -11.47
C ALA A 40 23.52 13.71 -10.72
N PRO A 41 23.90 13.04 -9.61
CA PRO A 41 22.96 12.26 -8.83
C PRO A 41 21.78 13.18 -8.49
N PRO A 42 20.54 12.70 -8.61
CA PRO A 42 19.37 13.52 -8.30
C PRO A 42 19.58 14.09 -6.90
N ALA A 43 19.48 15.41 -6.79
CA ALA A 43 19.72 16.15 -5.56
C ALA A 43 18.91 15.52 -4.43
N ARG A 44 19.56 14.75 -3.56
CA ARG A 44 18.98 14.14 -2.37
C ARG A 44 18.42 15.27 -1.50
N GLY A 45 17.08 15.32 -1.45
CA GLY A 45 16.38 15.75 -0.27
C GLY A 45 16.64 17.16 0.25
N ARG A 46 16.35 18.18 -0.52
CA ARG A 46 15.80 19.37 0.10
C ARG A 46 14.35 19.06 0.39
N PHE A 47 14.01 18.75 1.66
CA PHE A 47 12.64 18.89 2.17
C PHE A 47 12.20 20.31 1.83
N GLN A 48 11.42 20.43 0.78
CA GLN A 48 10.90 21.74 0.39
C GLN A 48 9.81 22.09 1.39
N ILE A 49 9.64 23.37 1.65
CA ILE A 49 8.53 23.87 2.48
C ILE A 49 7.19 23.28 1.99
N ALA A 50 7.08 23.02 0.68
CA ALA A 50 5.94 22.37 0.08
C ALA A 50 5.69 20.93 0.59
N ASP A 51 6.73 20.14 0.84
CA ASP A 51 6.60 18.77 1.37
C ASP A 51 6.13 18.80 2.82
N LEU A 52 6.62 19.77 3.60
CA LEU A 52 6.17 20.00 4.97
C LEU A 52 4.70 20.44 5.03
N LEU A 53 4.32 21.39 4.16
CA LEU A 53 2.93 21.84 4.07
C LEU A 53 1.98 20.73 3.65
N LEU A 54 2.40 19.90 2.69
CA LEU A 54 1.64 18.72 2.26
C LEU A 54 1.49 17.72 3.41
N GLY A 55 2.56 17.45 4.15
CA GLY A 55 2.53 16.56 5.31
C GLY A 55 1.59 17.05 6.41
N ILE A 56 1.65 18.34 6.75
CA ILE A 56 0.75 18.97 7.71
C ILE A 56 -0.69 18.92 7.20
N GLY A 57 -0.94 19.24 5.93
CA GLY A 57 -2.27 19.18 5.33
C GLY A 57 -2.88 17.77 5.38
N LEU A 58 -2.08 16.75 5.09
CA LEU A 58 -2.49 15.35 5.23
C LEU A 58 -2.80 14.98 6.68
N LEU A 59 -2.00 15.43 7.63
CA LEU A 59 -2.22 15.16 9.05
C LEU A 59 -3.52 15.80 9.54
N VAL A 60 -3.78 17.05 9.15
CA VAL A 60 -5.02 17.76 9.46
C VAL A 60 -6.24 17.07 8.85
N LEU A 61 -6.09 16.42 7.71
CA LEU A 61 -7.16 15.66 7.06
C LEU A 61 -7.36 14.28 7.69
N ILE A 62 -6.27 13.54 7.93
CA ILE A 62 -6.32 12.15 8.42
C ILE A 62 -6.80 12.08 9.87
N VAL A 63 -6.27 12.92 10.75
CA VAL A 63 -6.55 12.80 12.20
C VAL A 63 -8.03 12.98 12.55
N PRO A 64 -8.72 14.04 12.09
CA PRO A 64 -10.14 14.22 12.40
C PRO A 64 -11.02 13.09 11.85
N THR A 65 -10.75 12.67 10.61
CA THR A 65 -11.52 11.60 9.96
C THR A 65 -11.27 10.26 10.63
N LEU A 66 -10.01 9.95 11.00
CA LEU A 66 -9.69 8.73 11.72
C LEU A 66 -10.36 8.69 13.09
N VAL A 67 -10.38 9.83 13.81
CA VAL A 67 -11.08 9.94 15.10
C VAL A 67 -12.59 9.78 14.93
N PHE A 68 -13.16 10.32 13.85
CA PHE A 68 -14.58 10.17 13.54
C PHE A 68 -14.91 8.69 13.25
N VAL A 69 -14.18 8.05 12.34
CA VAL A 69 -14.34 6.62 12.03
C VAL A 69 -14.15 5.77 13.30
N ALA A 70 -13.15 6.07 14.11
CA ALA A 70 -12.89 5.33 15.34
C ALA A 70 -14.07 5.39 16.33
N ARG A 71 -14.67 6.56 16.49
CA ARG A 71 -15.83 6.74 17.39
C ARG A 71 -17.08 6.04 16.90
N GLU A 72 -17.32 6.09 15.59
CA GLU A 72 -18.54 5.52 15.00
C GLU A 72 -18.45 4.00 14.82
N THR A 73 -17.26 3.46 14.48
CA THR A 73 -17.15 2.07 14.04
C THR A 73 -16.44 1.14 15.04
N TRP A 74 -15.42 1.62 15.76
CA TRP A 74 -14.60 0.72 16.59
C TRP A 74 -15.31 0.22 17.86
N SER A 75 -16.37 0.91 18.29
CA SER A 75 -17.22 0.45 19.39
C SER A 75 -18.24 -0.61 18.97
N GLY A 76 -18.44 -0.80 17.66
CA GLY A 76 -19.35 -1.78 17.11
C GLY A 76 -18.64 -3.09 16.75
N GLU A 77 -19.44 -4.17 16.60
CA GLU A 77 -18.91 -5.49 16.23
C GLU A 77 -18.17 -5.49 14.89
N GLN A 78 -18.58 -4.63 13.96
CA GLN A 78 -18.01 -4.54 12.60
C GLN A 78 -16.63 -3.90 12.54
N GLY A 79 -16.30 -3.00 13.47
CA GLY A 79 -15.06 -2.25 13.47
C GLY A 79 -14.10 -2.57 14.61
N ALA A 80 -14.44 -3.50 15.49
CA ALA A 80 -13.63 -3.85 16.68
C ALA A 80 -12.18 -4.27 16.34
N HIS A 81 -11.92 -4.75 15.12
CA HIS A 81 -10.58 -5.08 14.65
C HIS A 81 -9.73 -3.86 14.23
N GLY A 82 -10.36 -2.69 14.02
CA GLY A 82 -9.70 -1.48 13.52
C GLY A 82 -8.46 -1.06 14.30
N PRO A 83 -8.49 -0.98 15.65
CA PRO A 83 -7.31 -0.59 16.44
C PRO A 83 -6.13 -1.55 16.27
N ILE A 84 -6.38 -2.85 16.19
CA ILE A 84 -5.33 -3.88 16.03
C ILE A 84 -4.71 -3.75 14.64
N VAL A 85 -5.54 -3.64 13.60
CA VAL A 85 -5.08 -3.48 12.21
C VAL A 85 -4.29 -2.17 12.04
N LEU A 86 -4.73 -1.08 12.67
CA LEU A 86 -4.02 0.20 12.62
C LEU A 86 -2.63 0.09 13.27
N MET A 87 -2.56 -0.50 14.46
CA MET A 87 -1.29 -0.64 15.20
C MET A 87 -0.30 -1.53 14.45
N THR A 88 -0.76 -2.69 13.98
CA THR A 88 0.08 -3.63 13.22
C THR A 88 0.48 -3.07 11.85
N GLY A 89 -0.42 -2.35 11.18
CA GLY A 89 -0.12 -1.69 9.91
C GLY A 89 0.93 -0.59 10.03
N ILE A 90 0.85 0.25 11.07
CA ILE A 90 1.87 1.26 11.38
C ILE A 90 3.20 0.60 11.70
N TRP A 91 3.19 -0.47 12.50
CA TRP A 91 4.40 -1.23 12.83
C TRP A 91 5.06 -1.83 11.58
N LEU A 92 4.26 -2.40 10.66
CA LEU A 92 4.74 -2.90 9.36
C LEU A 92 5.36 -1.80 8.50
N LEU A 93 4.72 -0.64 8.42
CA LEU A 93 5.28 0.51 7.69
C LEU A 93 6.62 0.94 8.30
N TRP A 94 6.71 1.02 9.62
CA TRP A 94 7.95 1.38 10.30
C TRP A 94 9.07 0.37 10.02
N THR A 95 8.78 -0.91 10.15
CA THR A 95 9.76 -1.99 9.92
C THR A 95 10.25 -2.03 8.46
N LYS A 96 9.35 -1.75 7.48
CA LYS A 96 9.69 -1.73 6.05
C LYS A 96 10.36 -0.44 5.59
N TRP A 97 10.18 0.67 6.33
CA TRP A 97 10.69 1.99 5.95
C TRP A 97 12.19 2.04 5.64
N PRO A 98 13.10 1.46 6.46
CA PRO A 98 14.54 1.48 6.18
C PRO A 98 14.91 0.85 4.85
N SER A 99 14.16 -0.18 4.41
CA SER A 99 14.41 -0.91 3.16
C SER A 99 13.93 -0.17 1.91
N VAL A 100 13.07 0.83 2.05
CA VAL A 100 12.46 1.52 0.91
C VAL A 100 12.86 2.98 0.77
N ARG A 101 13.38 3.61 1.81
CA ARG A 101 13.75 5.03 1.83
C ARG A 101 14.75 5.43 0.73
N ASP A 102 15.63 4.50 0.30
CA ASP A 102 16.62 4.77 -0.74
C ASP A 102 16.00 4.83 -2.16
N PHE A 103 14.76 4.39 -2.30
CA PHE A 103 14.00 4.42 -3.55
C PHE A 103 13.06 5.62 -3.67
N VAL A 104 13.11 6.56 -2.72
CA VAL A 104 12.28 7.76 -2.72
C VAL A 104 12.58 8.58 -3.97
N SER A 105 11.57 8.74 -4.82
CA SER A 105 11.63 9.49 -6.07
C SER A 105 10.28 10.20 -6.29
N PRO A 106 10.07 11.37 -5.65
CA PRO A 106 8.81 12.09 -5.75
C PRO A 106 8.50 12.43 -7.21
N PRO A 107 7.24 12.30 -7.63
CA PRO A 107 6.81 12.63 -8.97
C PRO A 107 6.83 14.15 -9.18
N PRO A 108 6.78 14.64 -10.43
CA PRO A 108 6.63 16.06 -10.67
C PRO A 108 5.32 16.58 -10.08
N ALA A 109 5.35 17.78 -9.52
CA ALA A 109 4.25 18.39 -8.76
C ALA A 109 2.89 18.38 -9.51
N TRP A 110 2.89 18.54 -10.83
CA TRP A 110 1.66 18.53 -11.63
C TRP A 110 0.94 17.16 -11.61
N LYS A 111 1.68 16.03 -11.59
CA LYS A 111 1.09 14.67 -11.47
C LYS A 111 0.50 14.44 -10.10
N ALA A 112 1.19 14.90 -9.06
CA ALA A 112 0.70 14.85 -7.69
C ALA A 112 -0.58 15.68 -7.54
N ALA A 113 -0.59 16.92 -8.07
CA ALA A 113 -1.76 17.78 -8.03
C ALA A 113 -2.94 17.22 -8.82
N LEU A 114 -2.69 16.63 -10.01
CA LEU A 114 -3.74 16.01 -10.82
C LEU A 114 -4.44 14.84 -10.11
N LEU A 115 -3.71 14.11 -9.27
CA LEU A 115 -4.27 13.01 -8.48
C LEU A 115 -4.94 13.51 -7.20
N LEU A 116 -4.31 14.45 -6.49
CA LEU A 116 -4.78 14.97 -5.20
C LEU A 116 -6.01 15.86 -5.35
N ALA A 117 -6.08 16.73 -6.36
CA ALA A 117 -7.17 17.69 -6.51
C ALA A 117 -8.55 17.03 -6.62
N PRO A 118 -8.78 16.03 -7.51
CA PRO A 118 -10.09 15.38 -7.59
C PRO A 118 -10.42 14.58 -6.32
N LEU A 119 -9.43 13.96 -5.67
CA LEU A 119 -9.64 13.23 -4.41
C LEU A 119 -10.01 14.17 -3.27
N LEU A 120 -9.41 15.36 -3.18
CA LEU A 120 -9.80 16.37 -2.20
C LEU A 120 -11.22 16.89 -2.42
N VAL A 121 -11.60 17.12 -3.67
CA VAL A 121 -13.00 17.50 -4.00
C VAL A 121 -13.95 16.38 -3.59
N LEU A 122 -13.63 15.13 -3.93
CA LEU A 122 -14.45 13.98 -3.58
C LEU A 122 -14.52 13.79 -2.06
N PHE A 123 -13.43 14.06 -1.34
CA PHE A 123 -13.39 14.02 0.12
C PHE A 123 -14.35 15.05 0.73
N VAL A 124 -14.38 16.28 0.21
CA VAL A 124 -15.31 17.31 0.69
C VAL A 124 -16.77 16.86 0.47
N PHE A 125 -17.07 16.27 -0.70
CA PHE A 125 -18.41 15.72 -0.94
C PHE A 125 -18.74 14.58 0.02
N ALA A 126 -17.81 13.64 0.24
CA ALA A 126 -18.01 12.54 1.19
C ALA A 126 -18.23 13.06 2.62
N ARG A 127 -17.53 14.11 3.01
CA ARG A 127 -17.71 14.77 4.30
C ARG A 127 -19.10 15.37 4.48
N ILE A 128 -19.67 15.93 3.41
CA ILE A 128 -21.03 16.51 3.43
C ILE A 128 -22.09 15.41 3.54
N THR A 129 -21.86 14.26 2.92
CA THR A 129 -22.84 13.14 2.94
C THR A 129 -22.91 12.41 4.28
N HIS A 130 -21.91 12.59 5.16
CA HIS A 130 -21.78 11.91 6.47
C HIS A 130 -21.88 10.37 6.41
N ILE A 131 -21.55 9.77 5.26
CA ILE A 131 -21.47 8.31 5.13
C ILE A 131 -20.07 7.88 5.57
N VAL A 132 -19.97 7.28 6.77
CA VAL A 132 -18.70 6.97 7.44
C VAL A 132 -17.76 6.13 6.57
N GLU A 133 -18.30 5.11 5.90
CA GLU A 133 -17.51 4.20 5.05
C GLU A 133 -16.94 4.95 3.83
N VAL A 134 -17.76 5.75 3.16
CA VAL A 134 -17.37 6.52 1.97
C VAL A 134 -16.32 7.57 2.36
N GLU A 135 -16.54 8.29 3.45
CA GLU A 135 -15.59 9.27 3.97
C GLU A 135 -14.24 8.59 4.32
N GLY A 136 -14.28 7.45 5.00
CA GLY A 136 -13.10 6.70 5.39
C GLY A 136 -12.26 6.24 4.19
N TYR A 137 -12.89 5.62 3.20
CA TYR A 137 -12.18 5.13 2.00
C TYR A 137 -11.62 6.26 1.13
N ILE A 138 -12.37 7.36 0.97
CA ILE A 138 -11.89 8.52 0.19
C ILE A 138 -10.74 9.22 0.93
N MET A 139 -10.84 9.38 2.25
CA MET A 139 -9.74 9.87 3.06
C MET A 139 -8.50 8.99 2.89
N TYR A 140 -8.67 7.67 2.94
CA TYR A 140 -7.57 6.73 2.76
C TYR A 140 -6.94 6.85 1.36
N ALA A 141 -7.75 6.94 0.31
CA ALA A 141 -7.26 7.18 -1.06
C ALA A 141 -6.51 8.52 -1.17
N THR A 142 -7.01 9.57 -0.52
CA THR A 142 -6.35 10.88 -0.47
C THR A 142 -5.02 10.80 0.29
N ALA A 143 -4.96 10.05 1.38
CA ALA A 143 -3.72 9.79 2.12
C ALA A 143 -2.70 9.04 1.26
N LEU A 144 -3.12 8.01 0.52
CA LEU A 144 -2.26 7.29 -0.43
C LEU A 144 -1.73 8.20 -1.53
N ALA A 145 -2.58 9.07 -2.08
CA ALA A 145 -2.16 10.06 -3.09
C ALA A 145 -1.15 11.07 -2.51
N GLY A 146 -1.31 11.47 -1.25
CA GLY A 146 -0.35 12.31 -0.54
C GLY A 146 0.98 11.60 -0.30
N VAL A 147 0.95 10.36 0.14
CA VAL A 147 2.15 9.52 0.26
C VAL A 147 2.83 9.36 -1.11
N TYR A 148 2.06 9.11 -2.18
CA TYR A 148 2.58 9.07 -3.54
C TYR A 148 3.30 10.37 -3.93
N ALA A 149 2.73 11.52 -3.58
CA ALA A 149 3.34 12.81 -3.86
C ALA A 149 4.67 13.02 -3.14
N LEU A 150 4.80 12.51 -1.90
CA LEU A 150 5.99 12.65 -1.06
C LEU A 150 7.10 11.66 -1.42
N VAL A 151 6.77 10.38 -1.61
CA VAL A 151 7.76 9.31 -1.73
C VAL A 151 7.86 8.69 -3.12
N GLY A 152 6.83 8.89 -3.95
CA GLY A 152 6.78 8.40 -5.34
C GLY A 152 6.27 6.97 -5.51
N PRO A 153 6.06 6.56 -6.79
CA PRO A 153 5.39 5.30 -7.12
C PRO A 153 6.19 4.05 -6.74
N LYS A 154 7.51 4.12 -6.79
CA LYS A 154 8.37 2.96 -6.49
C LYS A 154 8.28 2.54 -5.03
N VAL A 155 8.25 3.50 -4.12
CA VAL A 155 8.09 3.25 -2.68
C VAL A 155 6.68 2.78 -2.39
N LEU A 156 5.67 3.41 -2.99
CA LEU A 156 4.27 3.03 -2.83
C LEU A 156 4.04 1.56 -3.24
N TRP A 157 4.62 1.14 -4.37
CA TRP A 157 4.53 -0.26 -4.82
C TRP A 157 5.21 -1.24 -3.88
N LYS A 158 6.39 -0.89 -3.35
CA LYS A 158 7.09 -1.72 -2.36
C LYS A 158 6.38 -1.80 -1.01
N LEU A 159 5.62 -0.77 -0.66
CA LEU A 159 4.78 -0.72 0.53
C LEU A 159 3.33 -1.13 0.26
N ALA A 160 3.03 -1.67 -0.93
CA ALA A 160 1.65 -2.02 -1.31
C ALA A 160 1.00 -2.96 -0.30
N PHE A 161 1.74 -3.96 0.20
CA PHE A 161 1.21 -4.90 1.19
C PHE A 161 0.77 -4.22 2.50
N PRO A 162 1.62 -3.49 3.24
CA PRO A 162 1.18 -2.81 4.46
C PRO A 162 0.13 -1.73 4.19
N LEU A 163 0.15 -1.10 3.01
CA LEU A 163 -0.87 -0.14 2.64
C LEU A 163 -2.21 -0.82 2.35
N CYS A 164 -2.26 -1.91 1.59
CA CYS A 164 -3.49 -2.68 1.42
C CYS A 164 -4.02 -3.21 2.76
N TYR A 165 -3.12 -3.65 3.65
CA TYR A 165 -3.50 -4.11 4.98
C TYR A 165 -4.17 -2.98 5.81
N LEU A 166 -3.65 -1.75 5.75
CA LEU A 166 -4.25 -0.61 6.43
C LEU A 166 -5.65 -0.24 5.89
N ALA A 167 -6.00 -0.63 4.66
CA ALA A 167 -7.36 -0.42 4.16
C ALA A 167 -8.42 -1.17 4.97
N PHE A 168 -8.04 -2.28 5.63
CA PHE A 168 -8.93 -3.04 6.52
C PHE A 168 -9.25 -2.31 7.84
N VAL A 169 -8.64 -1.18 8.13
CA VAL A 169 -9.03 -0.32 9.27
C VAL A 169 -10.46 0.18 9.10
N PHE A 170 -10.90 0.35 7.85
CA PHE A 170 -12.25 0.82 7.52
C PHE A 170 -13.19 -0.35 7.36
N PRO A 171 -14.40 -0.30 7.95
CA PRO A 171 -15.39 -1.34 7.74
C PRO A 171 -15.79 -1.39 6.26
N PRO A 172 -16.09 -2.58 5.73
CA PRO A 172 -16.59 -2.70 4.36
C PRO A 172 -17.93 -1.98 4.22
N PRO A 173 -18.22 -1.40 3.05
CA PRO A 173 -19.49 -0.71 2.82
C PRO A 173 -20.68 -1.62 3.12
N GLU A 174 -21.62 -1.15 3.95
CA GLU A 174 -22.79 -1.95 4.36
C GLU A 174 -23.58 -2.49 3.18
N THR A 175 -23.68 -1.73 2.09
CA THR A 175 -24.35 -2.15 0.86
C THR A 175 -23.72 -3.42 0.26
N LEU A 176 -22.39 -3.52 0.26
CA LEU A 176 -21.70 -4.71 -0.24
C LEU A 176 -21.94 -5.90 0.71
N VAL A 177 -21.78 -5.67 2.02
CA VAL A 177 -22.03 -6.70 3.03
C VAL A 177 -23.48 -7.22 2.90
N TYR A 178 -24.45 -6.33 2.80
CA TYR A 178 -25.84 -6.68 2.66
C TYR A 178 -26.11 -7.51 1.39
N THR A 179 -25.59 -7.07 0.24
CA THR A 179 -25.77 -7.75 -1.05
C THR A 179 -25.27 -9.18 -1.03
N PHE A 180 -24.11 -9.42 -0.41
CA PHE A 180 -23.53 -10.77 -0.34
C PHE A 180 -24.13 -11.63 0.79
N THR A 181 -24.56 -11.03 1.89
CA THR A 181 -25.03 -11.78 3.04
C THR A 181 -26.54 -12.07 3.00
N MET A 182 -27.33 -11.25 2.32
CA MET A 182 -28.77 -11.41 2.26
C MET A 182 -29.22 -12.75 1.65
N PRO A 183 -28.68 -13.21 0.49
CA PRO A 183 -29.00 -14.53 -0.04
C PRO A 183 -28.66 -15.66 0.92
N LEU A 184 -27.53 -15.54 1.62
CA LEU A 184 -27.10 -16.54 2.62
C LEU A 184 -28.06 -16.55 3.83
N LYS A 185 -28.48 -15.37 4.31
CA LYS A 185 -29.46 -15.26 5.41
C LYS A 185 -30.78 -15.93 5.06
N ILE A 186 -31.29 -15.69 3.84
CA ILE A 186 -32.53 -16.29 3.35
C ILE A 186 -32.38 -17.80 3.27
N ALA A 187 -31.30 -18.31 2.67
CA ALA A 187 -31.06 -19.74 2.53
C ALA A 187 -30.97 -20.46 3.90
N ILE A 188 -30.27 -19.85 4.87
CA ILE A 188 -30.17 -20.40 6.23
C ILE A 188 -31.56 -20.38 6.94
N SER A 189 -32.32 -19.29 6.77
CA SER A 189 -33.66 -19.16 7.32
C SER A 189 -34.60 -20.25 6.79
N GLU A 190 -34.64 -20.42 5.46
CA GLU A 190 -35.46 -21.45 4.79
C GLU A 190 -35.06 -22.87 5.20
N ALA A 191 -33.75 -23.15 5.23
CA ALA A 191 -33.26 -24.46 5.69
C ALA A 191 -33.63 -24.73 7.15
N SER A 192 -33.54 -23.72 8.02
CA SER A 192 -33.91 -23.84 9.43
C SER A 192 -35.42 -24.09 9.61
N ILE A 193 -36.24 -23.36 8.85
CA ILE A 193 -37.70 -23.55 8.85
C ILE A 193 -38.06 -24.97 8.38
N ALA A 194 -37.49 -25.40 7.26
CA ALA A 194 -37.74 -26.74 6.72
C ALA A 194 -37.32 -27.86 7.72
N PHE A 195 -36.19 -27.70 8.37
CA PHE A 195 -35.71 -28.65 9.37
C PHE A 195 -36.64 -28.72 10.58
N LEU A 196 -37.11 -27.57 11.09
CA LEU A 196 -37.99 -27.53 12.24
C LEU A 196 -39.42 -28.01 11.92
N GLN A 197 -39.90 -27.76 10.68
CA GLN A 197 -41.18 -28.33 10.21
C GLN A 197 -41.11 -29.87 10.09
N LEU A 198 -39.95 -30.42 9.71
CA LEU A 198 -39.75 -31.88 9.69
C LEU A 198 -39.84 -32.51 11.09
N LEU A 199 -39.60 -31.72 12.13
CA LEU A 199 -39.73 -32.10 13.53
C LEU A 199 -41.13 -31.81 14.12
N ASP A 200 -42.13 -31.54 13.27
CA ASP A 200 -43.52 -31.20 13.60
C ASP A 200 -43.69 -29.92 14.46
N TYR A 201 -42.75 -29.00 14.42
CA TYR A 201 -42.93 -27.70 15.03
C TYR A 201 -43.78 -26.78 14.13
N PRO A 202 -44.84 -26.11 14.65
CA PRO A 202 -45.69 -25.20 13.90
C PRO A 202 -44.97 -23.86 13.68
N ILE A 203 -44.06 -23.82 12.69
CA ILE A 203 -43.22 -22.67 12.39
C ILE A 203 -43.49 -22.21 10.97
N GLY A 204 -43.62 -20.90 10.82
CA GLY A 204 -43.65 -20.23 9.55
C GLY A 204 -42.58 -19.14 9.48
N GLY A 205 -42.32 -18.66 8.29
CA GLY A 205 -41.39 -17.53 8.14
C GLY A 205 -41.39 -17.00 6.72
N THR A 206 -40.92 -15.77 6.58
CA THR A 206 -40.76 -15.10 5.26
C THR A 206 -39.40 -14.40 5.23
N GLY A 207 -38.55 -14.81 4.31
CA GLY A 207 -37.24 -14.23 4.14
C GLY A 207 -36.34 -14.48 5.38
N VAL A 208 -35.95 -13.42 6.08
CA VAL A 208 -35.06 -13.50 7.28
C VAL A 208 -35.81 -13.52 8.60
N THR A 209 -37.15 -13.61 8.60
CA THR A 209 -37.98 -13.61 9.80
C THR A 209 -38.59 -14.98 9.98
N ILE A 210 -38.36 -15.63 11.14
CA ILE A 210 -38.94 -16.89 11.55
C ILE A 210 -40.00 -16.59 12.59
N GLN A 211 -41.21 -17.11 12.39
CA GLN A 211 -42.36 -16.94 13.27
C GLN A 211 -42.66 -18.27 14.01
N ILE A 212 -42.59 -18.22 15.33
CA ILE A 212 -42.88 -19.36 16.19
C ILE A 212 -44.03 -18.98 17.12
N GLY A 213 -45.26 -19.40 16.78
CA GLY A 213 -46.45 -18.98 17.53
C GLY A 213 -46.60 -17.46 17.50
N GLN A 214 -46.50 -16.82 18.67
CA GLN A 214 -46.60 -15.33 18.81
C GLN A 214 -45.24 -14.61 18.79
N TYR A 215 -44.12 -15.35 18.65
CA TYR A 215 -42.78 -14.78 18.66
C TYR A 215 -42.24 -14.67 17.24
N GLN A 216 -41.61 -13.51 16.95
CA GLN A 216 -40.89 -13.28 15.70
C GLN A 216 -39.38 -13.24 15.99
N LEU A 217 -38.64 -14.12 15.35
CA LEU A 217 -37.20 -14.21 15.42
C LEU A 217 -36.61 -13.64 14.12
N LEU A 218 -35.77 -12.63 14.23
CA LEU A 218 -35.06 -12.11 13.10
C LEU A 218 -33.69 -12.80 12.97
N VAL A 219 -33.41 -13.39 11.81
CA VAL A 219 -32.12 -14.07 11.51
C VAL A 219 -30.98 -13.04 11.27
N ALA A 220 -31.12 -11.82 11.78
CA ALA A 220 -30.13 -10.76 11.65
C ALA A 220 -28.81 -11.08 12.33
N ALA A 221 -28.87 -11.69 13.52
CA ALA A 221 -27.70 -12.00 14.33
C ALA A 221 -26.86 -13.19 13.83
N ALA A 222 -27.43 -14.08 12.99
CA ALA A 222 -26.72 -15.25 12.49
C ALA A 222 -25.52 -14.92 11.55
N CYS A 223 -25.35 -13.66 11.18
CA CYS A 223 -24.26 -13.21 10.32
C CYS A 223 -23.12 -12.49 11.07
N SER A 224 -23.10 -12.55 12.41
CA SER A 224 -21.96 -12.09 13.20
C SER A 224 -20.66 -12.82 12.82
N GLY A 225 -20.77 -14.05 12.28
CA GLY A 225 -19.64 -14.80 11.74
C GLY A 225 -18.94 -14.12 10.55
N LEU A 226 -19.62 -13.24 9.80
CA LEU A 226 -18.99 -12.52 8.70
C LEU A 226 -17.96 -11.50 9.21
N ASN A 227 -18.24 -10.85 10.32
CA ASN A 227 -17.30 -9.95 10.98
C ASN A 227 -16.04 -10.70 11.45
N SER A 228 -16.23 -11.94 11.94
CA SER A 228 -15.11 -12.82 12.31
C SER A 228 -14.28 -13.22 11.08
N ILE A 229 -14.90 -13.45 9.92
CA ILE A 229 -14.18 -13.76 8.67
C ILE A 229 -13.36 -12.56 8.22
N VAL A 230 -13.88 -11.33 8.26
CA VAL A 230 -13.12 -10.11 7.92
C VAL A 230 -11.94 -9.93 8.87
N SER A 231 -12.18 -10.06 10.18
CA SER A 231 -11.13 -9.95 11.21
C SER A 231 -10.07 -11.04 11.06
N LEU A 232 -10.48 -12.30 10.80
CA LEU A 232 -9.56 -13.42 10.57
C LEU A 232 -8.79 -13.26 9.26
N SER A 233 -9.44 -12.79 8.19
CA SER A 233 -8.74 -12.53 6.93
C SER A 233 -7.68 -11.45 7.08
N ALA A 234 -7.95 -10.38 7.82
CA ALA A 234 -6.97 -9.36 8.15
C ALA A 234 -5.79 -9.93 8.97
N LEU A 235 -6.07 -10.83 9.91
CA LEU A 235 -5.04 -11.50 10.71
C LEU A 235 -4.24 -12.53 9.91
N THR A 236 -4.87 -13.27 8.99
CA THR A 236 -4.17 -14.28 8.17
C THR A 236 -3.32 -13.68 7.05
N VAL A 237 -3.64 -12.47 6.61
CA VAL A 237 -2.83 -11.70 5.65
C VAL A 237 -1.58 -11.10 6.32
N PHE A 238 -1.57 -10.97 7.65
CA PHE A 238 -0.43 -10.53 8.45
C PHE A 238 0.62 -11.63 8.61
#